data_ee465af07d7551a7aa7def1bb18fac5b
#
_entry.id   ee465af07d7551a7aa7def1bb18fac5b
#
_cell.length_a   1.000
_cell.length_b   1.000
_cell.length_c   1.000
_cell.angle_alpha   90.00
_cell.angle_beta   90.00
_cell.angle_gamma   90.00
#
_symmetry.space_group_name_H-M   'P 1'
#
loop_
_entity.id
_entity.type
_entity.pdbx_description
1 polymer ?
#
loop_
_entity_poly.entity_id
_entity_poly.type
_entity_poly.pdbx_seq_one_letter_code
_entity_poly.pdbx_strand_id
1 'polypeptide(L)'
;MGGGVGISCHGSHRVVGENSVIAMPECGIGLVPDVGGSHLLARLGSHLGTFLGTTAFRMNAGNAVYCRFADYYIPRSKWKCLIRDISESGNVDSVLRNYMEKPPSSTIKLMRPLISE
;
A
#
# COMPACT_ATOMS: atom_id res chain seq x y z
N MET A 1 4.85 -1.55 8.20
CA MET A 1 4.90 -0.37 9.09
C MET A 1 6.30 0.20 9.06
N GLY A 2 6.44 1.52 9.05
CA GLY A 2 7.72 2.20 9.12
C GLY A 2 8.73 1.74 8.07
N GLY A 3 9.94 1.34 8.49
CA GLY A 3 11.00 0.85 7.60
C GLY A 3 10.60 -0.32 6.70
N GLY A 4 9.68 -1.18 7.13
CA GLY A 4 9.12 -2.24 6.29
C GLY A 4 8.35 -1.69 5.10
N VAL A 5 7.65 -0.56 5.25
CA VAL A 5 7.02 0.16 4.14
C VAL A 5 8.08 0.73 3.20
N GLY A 6 9.14 1.33 3.75
CA GLY A 6 10.25 1.86 2.98
C GLY A 6 10.93 0.81 2.09
N ILE A 7 11.05 -0.43 2.55
CA ILE A 7 11.62 -1.52 1.76
C ILE A 7 10.59 -2.05 0.73
N SER A 8 9.38 -2.40 1.17
CA SER A 8 8.41 -3.12 0.34
C SER A 8 7.73 -2.23 -0.70
N CYS A 9 7.44 -0.97 -0.38
CA CYS A 9 6.69 -0.09 -1.27
C CYS A 9 7.52 0.51 -2.42
N HIS A 10 8.81 0.26 -2.47
CA HIS A 10 9.66 0.55 -3.63
C HIS A 10 9.78 -0.63 -4.60
N GLY A 11 9.19 -1.78 -4.28
CA GLY A 11 9.12 -2.92 -5.19
C GLY A 11 8.24 -2.67 -6.40
N SER A 12 8.47 -3.43 -7.48
CA SER A 12 7.74 -3.31 -8.75
C SER A 12 6.35 -3.94 -8.73
N HIS A 13 6.12 -4.95 -7.89
CA HIS A 13 4.87 -5.72 -7.80
C HIS A 13 4.44 -5.82 -6.34
N ARG A 14 3.67 -4.84 -5.89
CA ARG A 14 3.28 -4.71 -4.50
C ARG A 14 1.89 -5.30 -4.28
N VAL A 15 1.84 -6.41 -3.56
CA VAL A 15 0.62 -7.18 -3.30
C VAL A 15 0.16 -6.99 -1.86
N VAL A 16 -1.13 -6.74 -1.67
CA VAL A 16 -1.78 -6.67 -0.36
C VAL A 16 -2.96 -7.63 -0.30
N GLY A 17 -3.23 -8.13 0.90
CA GLY A 17 -4.39 -8.97 1.20
C GLY A 17 -5.33 -8.28 2.19
N GLU A 18 -6.40 -9.00 2.57
CA GLU A 18 -7.45 -8.49 3.45
C GLU A 18 -6.95 -8.04 4.83
N ASN A 19 -5.87 -8.64 5.33
CA ASN A 19 -5.29 -8.33 6.64
C ASN A 19 -4.14 -7.32 6.58
N SER A 20 -3.85 -6.76 5.39
CA SER A 20 -2.75 -5.81 5.26
C SER A 20 -3.07 -4.50 5.94
N VAL A 21 -2.11 -4.02 6.74
CA VAL A 21 -2.15 -2.71 7.38
C VAL A 21 -0.83 -2.00 7.08
N ILE A 22 -0.91 -0.88 6.38
CA ILE A 22 0.23 -0.06 6.01
C ILE A 22 0.13 1.29 6.71
N ALA A 23 1.20 1.70 7.36
CA ALA A 23 1.31 3.01 7.99
C ALA A 23 2.76 3.48 8.06
N MET A 24 2.93 4.80 8.13
CA MET A 24 4.18 5.49 8.46
C MET A 24 4.01 6.09 9.87
N PRO A 25 4.27 5.31 10.95
CA PRO A 25 3.92 5.69 12.31
C PRO A 25 4.96 6.60 12.99
N GLU A 26 5.98 7.03 12.28
CA GLU A 26 7.15 7.71 12.81
C GLU A 26 6.79 8.98 13.59
N CYS A 27 5.86 9.79 13.08
CA CYS A 27 5.42 11.02 13.77
C CYS A 27 4.71 10.71 15.11
N GLY A 28 4.09 9.53 15.25
CA GLY A 28 3.46 9.09 16.50
C GLY A 28 4.44 8.80 17.63
N ILE A 29 5.73 8.65 17.32
CA ILE A 29 6.81 8.39 18.28
C ILE A 29 7.86 9.50 18.30
N GLY A 30 7.54 10.67 17.75
CA GLY A 30 8.44 11.84 17.74
C GLY A 30 9.52 11.82 16.66
N LEU A 31 9.36 10.97 15.64
CA LEU A 31 10.26 10.90 14.49
C LEU A 31 9.55 11.42 13.22
N VAL A 32 10.26 11.39 12.10
CA VAL A 32 9.71 11.71 10.77
C VAL A 32 9.74 10.48 9.88
N PRO A 33 8.82 10.33 8.90
CA PRO A 33 8.90 9.27 7.90
C PRO A 33 10.24 9.29 7.16
N ASP A 34 11.02 8.24 7.32
CA ASP A 34 12.36 8.07 6.76
C ASP A 34 12.42 6.86 5.80
N VAL A 35 13.61 6.33 5.55
CA VAL A 35 13.85 5.11 4.74
C VAL A 35 13.12 5.17 3.38
N GLY A 36 13.11 6.34 2.72
CA GLY A 36 12.39 6.55 1.48
C GLY A 36 10.88 6.80 1.64
N GLY A 37 10.34 6.78 2.85
CA GLY A 37 8.92 7.04 3.13
C GLY A 37 8.48 8.43 2.74
N SER A 38 9.30 9.45 3.00
CA SER A 38 9.05 10.83 2.57
C SER A 38 8.93 10.97 1.05
N HIS A 39 9.72 10.22 0.28
CA HIS A 39 9.61 10.17 -1.17
C HIS A 39 8.27 9.57 -1.63
N LEU A 40 7.84 8.46 -1.00
CA LEU A 40 6.54 7.85 -1.29
C LEU A 40 5.39 8.82 -0.99
N LEU A 41 5.44 9.50 0.16
CA LEU A 41 4.43 10.47 0.57
C LEU A 41 4.39 11.70 -0.34
N ALA A 42 5.54 12.23 -0.73
CA ALA A 42 5.64 13.41 -1.61
C ALA A 42 5.03 13.18 -3.01
N ARG A 43 4.95 11.94 -3.46
CA ARG A 43 4.34 11.59 -4.76
C ARG A 43 2.81 11.54 -4.73
N LEU A 44 2.21 11.62 -3.56
CA LEU A 44 0.75 11.68 -3.41
C LEU A 44 0.28 13.10 -3.64
N GLY A 45 -0.58 13.31 -4.61
CA GLY A 45 -1.11 14.64 -4.91
C GLY A 45 -1.90 15.26 -3.76
N SER A 46 -2.07 16.57 -3.79
CA SER A 46 -2.74 17.37 -2.76
C SER A 46 -2.03 17.24 -1.39
N HIS A 47 -2.74 17.36 -0.28
CA HIS A 47 -2.21 17.22 1.08
C HIS A 47 -2.21 15.77 1.60
N LEU A 48 -2.47 14.79 0.73
CA LEU A 48 -2.62 13.38 1.13
C LEU A 48 -1.34 12.82 1.76
N GLY A 49 -0.18 13.13 1.19
CA GLY A 49 1.10 12.70 1.76
C GLY A 49 1.36 13.30 3.14
N THR A 50 1.06 14.59 3.31
CA THR A 50 1.14 15.27 4.61
C THR A 50 0.21 14.62 5.61
N PHE A 51 -1.06 14.40 5.23
CA PHE A 51 -2.04 13.72 6.09
C PHE A 51 -1.53 12.35 6.55
N LEU A 52 -1.11 11.48 5.64
CA LEU A 52 -0.64 10.14 5.98
C LEU A 52 0.62 10.15 6.87
N GLY A 53 1.56 11.04 6.57
CA GLY A 53 2.83 11.12 7.29
C GLY A 53 2.69 11.71 8.68
N THR A 54 1.84 12.74 8.87
CA THR A 54 1.70 13.42 10.16
C THR A 54 0.72 12.72 11.10
N THR A 55 -0.33 12.07 10.56
CA THR A 55 -1.35 11.41 11.38
C THR A 55 -1.03 9.95 11.71
N ALA A 56 0.01 9.39 11.09
CA ALA A 56 0.31 7.96 11.18
C ALA A 56 -0.89 7.06 10.78
N PHE A 57 -1.71 7.53 9.84
CA PHE A 57 -2.95 6.86 9.44
C PHE A 57 -2.69 5.43 9.00
N ARG A 58 -3.46 4.49 9.54
CA ARG A 58 -3.36 3.06 9.22
C ARG A 58 -4.23 2.74 8.01
N MET A 59 -3.60 2.50 6.89
CA MET A 59 -4.25 2.14 5.63
C MET A 59 -4.59 0.64 5.61
N ASN A 60 -5.85 0.30 5.34
CA ASN A 60 -6.23 -1.05 4.93
C ASN A 60 -5.81 -1.30 3.46
N ALA A 61 -6.08 -2.50 2.94
CA ALA A 61 -5.73 -2.85 1.57
C ALA A 61 -6.33 -1.89 0.52
N GLY A 62 -7.59 -1.47 0.69
CA GLY A 62 -8.26 -0.54 -0.21
C GLY A 62 -7.61 0.85 -0.21
N ASN A 63 -7.27 1.35 0.97
CA ASN A 63 -6.53 2.60 1.11
C ASN A 63 -5.12 2.50 0.51
N ALA A 64 -4.42 1.38 0.73
CA ALA A 64 -3.08 1.15 0.20
C ALA A 64 -3.06 1.16 -1.33
N VAL A 65 -4.02 0.51 -1.97
CA VAL A 65 -4.15 0.53 -3.45
C VAL A 65 -4.52 1.94 -3.93
N TYR A 66 -5.48 2.60 -3.27
CA TYR A 66 -5.89 3.95 -3.64
C TYR A 66 -4.73 4.96 -3.53
N CYS A 67 -3.94 4.87 -2.48
CA CYS A 67 -2.78 5.74 -2.23
C CYS A 67 -1.51 5.27 -2.94
N ARG A 68 -1.58 4.28 -3.81
CA ARG A 68 -0.44 3.74 -4.58
C ARG A 68 0.72 3.20 -3.71
N PHE A 69 0.40 2.71 -2.52
CA PHE A 69 1.33 1.91 -1.71
C PHE A 69 1.31 0.44 -2.09
N ALA A 70 0.28 -0.01 -2.81
CA ALA A 70 0.16 -1.33 -3.38
C ALA A 70 -0.43 -1.28 -4.80
N ASP A 71 -0.13 -2.29 -5.60
CA ASP A 71 -0.58 -2.40 -6.99
C ASP A 71 -1.71 -3.43 -7.13
N TYR A 72 -1.65 -4.49 -6.34
CA TYR A 72 -2.58 -5.62 -6.46
C TYR A 72 -3.21 -5.96 -5.12
N TYR A 73 -4.53 -6.17 -5.14
CA TYR A 73 -5.24 -6.79 -4.03
C TYR A 73 -5.50 -8.26 -4.37
N ILE A 74 -4.95 -9.16 -3.56
CA ILE A 74 -5.12 -10.60 -3.71
C ILE A 74 -5.41 -11.21 -2.34
N PRO A 75 -6.57 -11.85 -2.14
CA PRO A 75 -6.90 -12.52 -0.87
C PRO A 75 -5.83 -13.53 -0.45
N ARG A 76 -5.52 -13.58 0.83
CA ARG A 76 -4.46 -14.47 1.37
C ARG A 76 -4.71 -15.95 1.06
N SER A 77 -5.97 -16.35 0.98
CA SER A 77 -6.33 -17.72 0.60
C SER A 77 -5.74 -18.15 -0.75
N LYS A 78 -5.46 -17.21 -1.64
CA LYS A 78 -4.88 -17.47 -2.96
C LYS A 78 -3.35 -17.41 -2.99
N TRP A 79 -2.69 -16.93 -1.95
CA TRP A 79 -1.24 -16.67 -1.97
C TRP A 79 -0.40 -17.92 -2.18
N LYS A 80 -0.80 -19.04 -1.62
CA LYS A 80 -0.07 -20.32 -1.82
C LYS A 80 -0.04 -20.72 -3.30
N CYS A 81 -1.17 -20.65 -3.98
CA CYS A 81 -1.26 -20.95 -5.41
C CYS A 81 -0.54 -19.88 -6.24
N LEU A 82 -0.70 -18.61 -5.89
CA LEU A 82 0.00 -17.50 -6.53
C LEU A 82 1.52 -17.70 -6.53
N ILE A 83 2.11 -18.01 -5.38
CA ILE A 83 3.56 -18.21 -5.24
C ILE A 83 4.02 -19.38 -6.10
N ARG A 84 3.28 -20.50 -6.08
CA ARG A 84 3.58 -21.65 -6.93
C ARG A 84 3.56 -21.26 -8.41
N ASP A 85 2.49 -20.63 -8.86
CA ASP A 85 2.32 -20.31 -10.29
C ASP A 85 3.35 -19.27 -10.78
N ILE A 86 3.75 -18.32 -9.93
CA ILE A 86 4.87 -17.41 -10.24
C ILE A 86 6.19 -18.20 -10.40
N SER A 87 6.45 -19.16 -9.48
CA SER A 87 7.66 -19.96 -9.50
C SER A 87 7.74 -20.86 -10.74
N GLU A 88 6.59 -21.36 -11.20
CA GLU A 88 6.52 -22.27 -12.35
C GLU A 88 6.55 -21.52 -13.69
N SER A 89 5.82 -20.41 -13.80
CA SER A 89 5.67 -19.69 -15.09
C SER A 89 6.76 -18.67 -15.36
N GLY A 90 7.36 -18.10 -14.32
CA GLY A 90 8.30 -16.98 -14.43
C GLY A 90 7.69 -15.67 -14.95
N ASN A 91 6.41 -15.64 -15.30
CA ASN A 91 5.70 -14.46 -15.79
C ASN A 91 4.85 -13.85 -14.68
N VAL A 92 5.46 -12.99 -13.88
CA VAL A 92 4.84 -12.38 -12.69
C VAL A 92 3.59 -11.55 -13.05
N ASP A 93 3.68 -10.71 -14.07
CA ASP A 93 2.57 -9.83 -14.47
C ASP A 93 1.31 -10.60 -14.85
N SER A 94 1.46 -11.62 -15.67
CA SER A 94 0.33 -12.45 -16.12
C SER A 94 -0.32 -13.18 -14.95
N VAL A 95 0.50 -13.77 -14.08
CA VAL A 95 0.01 -14.50 -12.91
C VAL A 95 -0.71 -13.57 -11.94
N LEU A 96 -0.13 -12.41 -11.60
CA LEU A 96 -0.78 -11.44 -10.70
C LEU A 96 -2.13 -10.96 -11.22
N ARG A 97 -2.24 -10.67 -12.52
CA ARG A 97 -3.51 -10.27 -13.14
C ARG A 97 -4.59 -11.34 -13.06
N ASN A 98 -4.22 -12.62 -13.13
CA ASN A 98 -5.17 -13.73 -13.00
C ASN A 98 -5.70 -13.91 -11.58
N TYR A 99 -4.92 -13.51 -10.56
CA TYR A 99 -5.28 -13.69 -9.17
C TYR A 99 -5.86 -12.43 -8.52
N MET A 100 -5.64 -11.24 -9.11
CA MET A 100 -6.10 -9.98 -8.54
C MET A 100 -7.62 -9.90 -8.45
N GLU A 101 -8.09 -9.27 -7.39
CA GLU A 101 -9.50 -8.97 -7.17
C GLU A 101 -9.70 -7.47 -6.93
N LYS A 102 -10.97 -7.06 -6.94
CA LYS A 102 -11.34 -5.69 -6.59
C LYS A 102 -10.99 -5.43 -5.13
N PRO A 103 -10.19 -4.40 -4.83
CA PRO A 103 -9.85 -4.08 -3.44
C PRO A 103 -11.08 -3.62 -2.65
N PRO A 104 -11.06 -3.75 -1.31
CA PRO A 104 -12.08 -3.15 -0.45
C PRO A 104 -12.22 -1.64 -0.68
N SER A 105 -13.32 -1.08 -0.21
CA SER A 105 -13.55 0.36 -0.29
C SER A 105 -12.45 1.14 0.45
N SER A 106 -12.05 2.27 -0.14
CA SER A 106 -11.09 3.18 0.47
C SER A 106 -11.80 4.29 1.24
N THR A 107 -11.60 4.33 2.55
CA THR A 107 -12.09 5.43 3.40
C THR A 107 -11.39 6.75 3.09
N ILE A 108 -10.10 6.69 2.71
CA ILE A 108 -9.33 7.86 2.28
C ILE A 108 -9.96 8.50 1.04
N LYS A 109 -10.46 7.68 0.10
CA LYS A 109 -11.15 8.19 -1.08
C LYS A 109 -12.37 9.04 -0.70
N LEU A 110 -13.12 8.62 0.33
CA LEU A 110 -14.27 9.37 0.84
C LEU A 110 -13.86 10.64 1.58
N MET A 111 -12.72 10.59 2.30
CA MET A 111 -12.17 11.74 3.04
C MET A 111 -11.38 12.72 2.16
N ARG A 112 -11.15 12.37 0.89
CA ARG A 112 -10.30 13.16 -0.01
C ARG A 112 -10.68 14.64 -0.10
N PRO A 113 -11.97 15.03 -0.19
CA PRO A 113 -12.35 16.45 -0.22
C PRO A 113 -11.84 17.22 1.01
N LEU A 114 -11.97 16.63 2.21
CA LEU A 114 -11.52 17.24 3.47
C LEU A 114 -9.99 17.32 3.58
N ILE A 115 -9.29 16.32 3.04
CA ILE A 115 -7.81 16.30 3.07
C ILE A 115 -7.20 17.30 2.08
N SER A 116 -7.94 17.67 1.04
CA SER A 116 -7.45 18.52 -0.05
C SER A 116 -7.72 20.02 0.19
N GLU A 117 -8.47 20.37 1.25
CA GLU A 117 -8.67 21.76 1.71
C GLU A 117 -7.47 22.25 2.52
#